data_8d2f3c3eb703c857352a1a8a7c928049
#
_entry.id   8d2f3c3eb703c857352a1a8a7c928049
#
_cell.length_a   1.000
_cell.length_b   1.000
_cell.length_c   1.000
_cell.angle_alpha   90.00
_cell.angle_beta   90.00
_cell.angle_gamma   90.00
#
_symmetry.space_group_name_H-M   'P 1'
#
loop_
_entity.id
_entity.type
_entity.pdbx_description
1 polymer ?
#
loop_
_entity_poly.entity_id
_entity_poly.type
_entity_poly.pdbx_seq_one_letter_code
_entity_poly.pdbx_strand_id
1 'polypeptide(L)'
;MPLKFYVATRFSNKAEVRRARRLLQRTLQHEITYDWADKPLQVVTESHLKASAIKELEGVQDADYLVAILPGGFGTHVEIGAALVTDKPVFLVVPHA
;
A
#
# COMPACT_ATOMS: atom_id res chain seq x y z
N MET A 1 7.82 -20.11 -0.49
CA MET A 1 6.62 -19.27 -0.34
C MET A 1 6.92 -17.88 -0.84
N PRO A 2 6.09 -17.31 -1.71
CA PRO A 2 6.30 -15.93 -2.13
C PRO A 2 6.08 -14.97 -0.97
N LEU A 3 6.86 -13.90 -0.93
CA LEU A 3 6.62 -12.84 0.03
C LEU A 3 5.41 -12.02 -0.40
N LYS A 4 4.79 -11.37 0.57
CA LYS A 4 3.63 -10.50 0.34
C LYS A 4 4.01 -9.06 0.64
N PHE A 5 3.46 -8.13 -0.13
CA PHE A 5 3.75 -6.71 0.02
C PHE A 5 2.48 -5.87 -0.01
N TYR A 6 2.59 -4.68 0.54
CA TYR A 6 1.58 -3.64 0.45
C TYR A 6 2.22 -2.37 -0.09
N VAL A 7 1.52 -1.65 -0.95
CA VAL A 7 2.01 -0.39 -1.50
C VAL A 7 1.22 0.76 -0.90
N ALA A 8 1.92 1.63 -0.17
CA ALA A 8 1.35 2.82 0.44
C ALA A 8 1.78 4.06 -0.34
N THR A 9 0.81 4.86 -0.77
CA THR A 9 1.05 6.16 -1.39
C THR A 9 -0.24 6.96 -1.35
N ARG A 10 -0.20 8.22 -1.76
CA ARG A 10 -1.41 9.02 -1.81
C ARG A 10 -2.36 8.50 -2.91
N PHE A 11 -3.64 8.79 -2.72
CA PHE A 11 -4.70 8.27 -3.58
C PHE A 11 -4.51 8.60 -5.06
N SER A 12 -3.94 9.76 -5.38
CA SER A 12 -3.71 10.19 -6.76
C SER A 12 -2.62 9.40 -7.50
N ASN A 13 -1.85 8.56 -6.78
CA ASN A 13 -0.74 7.81 -7.36
C ASN A 13 -1.10 6.37 -7.73
N LYS A 14 -2.34 6.12 -8.17
CA LYS A 14 -2.78 4.76 -8.54
C LYS A 14 -1.92 4.12 -9.62
N ALA A 15 -1.47 4.92 -10.60
CA ALA A 15 -0.62 4.41 -11.67
C ALA A 15 0.71 3.87 -11.14
N GLU A 16 1.29 4.56 -10.14
CA GLU A 16 2.53 4.13 -9.51
C GLU A 16 2.36 2.83 -8.73
N VAL A 17 1.22 2.66 -8.07
CA VAL A 17 0.89 1.41 -7.37
C VAL A 17 0.82 0.25 -8.37
N ARG A 18 0.14 0.45 -9.49
CA ARG A 18 0.02 -0.58 -10.52
C ARG A 18 1.37 -0.95 -11.11
N ARG A 19 2.23 0.05 -11.30
CA ARG A 19 3.59 -0.17 -11.82
C ARG A 19 4.43 -0.99 -10.84
N ALA A 20 4.41 -0.61 -9.56
CA ALA A 20 5.12 -1.33 -8.52
C ALA A 20 4.62 -2.76 -8.39
N ARG A 21 3.30 -2.96 -8.40
CA ARG A 21 2.70 -4.28 -8.35
C ARG A 21 3.19 -5.16 -9.49
N ARG A 22 3.12 -4.65 -10.71
CA ARG A 22 3.57 -5.43 -11.88
C ARG A 22 5.04 -5.81 -11.80
N LEU A 23 5.87 -4.87 -11.37
CA LEU A 23 7.30 -5.10 -11.25
C LEU A 23 7.60 -6.19 -10.23
N LEU A 24 7.02 -6.09 -9.03
CA LEU A 24 7.28 -7.03 -7.96
C LEU A 24 6.68 -8.42 -8.24
N GLN A 25 5.50 -8.47 -8.89
CA GLN A 25 4.89 -9.74 -9.25
C GLN A 25 5.67 -10.45 -10.35
N ARG A 26 6.12 -9.73 -11.37
CA ARG A 26 6.83 -10.33 -12.51
C ARG A 26 8.27 -10.68 -12.18
N THR A 27 8.97 -9.80 -11.46
CA THR A 27 10.40 -9.96 -11.22
C THR A 27 10.69 -10.89 -10.04
N LEU A 28 9.93 -10.76 -8.95
CA LEU A 28 10.16 -11.48 -7.72
C LEU A 28 9.07 -12.50 -7.39
N GLN A 29 7.97 -12.49 -8.13
CA GLN A 29 6.80 -13.33 -7.89
C GLN A 29 6.20 -13.11 -6.49
N HIS A 30 6.32 -11.89 -5.99
CA HIS A 30 5.68 -11.48 -4.74
C HIS A 30 4.21 -11.15 -4.98
N GLU A 31 3.40 -11.21 -3.93
CA GLU A 31 1.96 -10.98 -4.01
C GLU A 31 1.57 -9.72 -3.24
N ILE A 32 0.65 -8.92 -3.81
CA ILE A 32 0.09 -7.77 -3.10
C ILE A 32 -1.03 -8.24 -2.17
N THR A 33 -1.03 -7.75 -0.92
CA THR A 33 -2.02 -8.17 0.06
C THR A 33 -3.38 -7.52 -0.14
N TYR A 34 -3.39 -6.26 -0.53
CA TYR A 34 -4.63 -5.55 -0.85
C TYR A 34 -4.35 -4.49 -1.91
N ASP A 35 -4.95 -4.68 -3.08
CA ASP A 35 -4.75 -3.81 -4.24
C ASP A 35 -5.80 -2.72 -4.27
N TRP A 36 -5.61 -1.71 -3.41
CA TRP A 36 -6.58 -0.61 -3.28
C TRP A 36 -6.67 0.25 -4.54
N ALA A 37 -5.62 0.27 -5.38
CA ALA A 37 -5.59 1.07 -6.60
C ALA A 37 -6.55 0.54 -7.68
N ASP A 38 -6.88 -0.75 -7.63
CA ASP A 38 -7.82 -1.37 -8.57
C ASP A 38 -9.25 -1.40 -8.06
N LYS A 39 -9.53 -0.79 -6.90
CA LYS A 39 -10.89 -0.69 -6.40
C LYS A 39 -11.60 0.49 -7.07
N PRO A 40 -12.88 0.33 -7.42
CA PRO A 40 -13.64 1.42 -8.04
C PRO A 40 -13.80 2.60 -7.08
N LEU A 41 -13.86 3.80 -7.66
CA LEU A 41 -14.17 5.00 -6.89
C LEU A 41 -15.62 4.90 -6.43
N GLN A 42 -15.85 5.04 -5.12
CA GLN A 42 -17.18 4.98 -4.54
C GLN A 42 -17.53 6.30 -3.87
N VAL A 43 -18.83 6.50 -3.64
CA VAL A 43 -19.30 7.65 -2.86
C VAL A 43 -18.67 7.58 -1.47
N VAL A 44 -18.03 8.68 -1.07
CA VAL A 44 -17.31 8.73 0.21
C VAL A 44 -18.30 8.98 1.34
N THR A 45 -18.60 7.93 2.11
CA THR A 45 -19.35 8.02 3.35
C THR A 45 -18.45 7.61 4.50
N GLU A 46 -18.85 7.96 5.72
CA GLU A 46 -18.10 7.56 6.91
C GLU A 46 -17.95 6.03 7.00
N SER A 47 -19.02 5.31 6.69
CA SER A 47 -18.99 3.84 6.68
C SER A 47 -18.00 3.28 5.66
N HIS A 48 -17.97 3.86 4.46
CA HIS A 48 -17.05 3.44 3.42
C HIS A 48 -15.59 3.74 3.80
N LEU A 49 -15.33 4.90 4.40
CA LEU A 49 -13.98 5.28 4.85
C LEU A 49 -13.50 4.31 5.91
N LYS A 50 -14.37 3.97 6.86
CA LYS A 50 -14.01 3.03 7.93
C LYS A 50 -13.72 1.64 7.38
N ALA A 51 -14.57 1.15 6.47
CA ALA A 51 -14.39 -0.17 5.86
C ALA A 51 -13.10 -0.23 5.05
N SER A 52 -12.80 0.82 4.28
CA SER A 52 -11.57 0.91 3.50
C SER A 52 -10.34 0.95 4.39
N ALA A 53 -10.39 1.73 5.47
CA ALA A 53 -9.29 1.83 6.41
C ALA A 53 -8.98 0.48 7.06
N ILE A 54 -10.00 -0.28 7.43
CA ILE A 54 -9.82 -1.61 8.02
C ILE A 54 -9.12 -2.54 7.02
N LYS A 55 -9.59 -2.57 5.77
CA LYS A 55 -9.00 -3.43 4.74
C LYS A 55 -7.56 -3.04 4.42
N GLU A 56 -7.28 -1.75 4.38
CA GLU A 56 -5.92 -1.25 4.12
C GLU A 56 -4.98 -1.64 5.25
N LEU A 57 -5.38 -1.45 6.50
CA LEU A 57 -4.56 -1.83 7.65
C LEU A 57 -4.38 -3.35 7.76
N GLU A 58 -5.42 -4.12 7.44
CA GLU A 58 -5.28 -5.58 7.35
C GLU A 58 -4.26 -5.97 6.28
N GLY A 59 -4.28 -5.28 5.13
CA GLY A 59 -3.31 -5.50 4.07
C GLY A 59 -1.88 -5.24 4.53
N VAL A 60 -1.68 -4.18 5.32
CA VAL A 60 -0.36 -3.89 5.91
C VAL A 60 0.05 -4.99 6.89
N GLN A 61 -0.87 -5.44 7.74
CA GLN A 61 -0.58 -6.47 8.73
C GLN A 61 -0.24 -7.82 8.08
N ASP A 62 -0.91 -8.15 6.99
CA ASP A 62 -0.70 -9.41 6.28
C ASP A 62 0.53 -9.39 5.38
N ALA A 63 1.11 -8.24 5.15
CA ALA A 63 2.28 -8.08 4.29
C ALA A 63 3.57 -8.44 5.03
N ASP A 64 4.54 -8.94 4.29
CA ASP A 64 5.89 -9.16 4.79
C ASP A 64 6.71 -7.88 4.75
N TYR A 65 6.39 -6.97 3.84
CA TYR A 65 7.04 -5.67 3.75
C TYR A 65 6.11 -4.65 3.11
N LEU A 66 6.45 -3.37 3.30
CA LEU A 66 5.68 -2.25 2.77
C LEU A 66 6.55 -1.40 1.85
N VAL A 67 6.01 -1.03 0.70
CA VAL A 67 6.65 -0.08 -0.22
C VAL A 67 5.86 1.22 -0.13
N ALA A 68 6.52 2.28 0.33
CA ALA A 68 5.90 3.60 0.44
C ALA A 68 6.46 4.51 -0.65
N ILE A 69 5.58 4.98 -1.51
CA ILE A 69 5.94 5.89 -2.60
C ILE A 69 5.61 7.31 -2.16
N LEU A 70 6.65 8.12 -2.01
CA LEU A 70 6.51 9.49 -1.53
C LEU A 70 6.54 10.48 -2.70
N PRO A 71 5.90 11.63 -2.58
CA PRO A 71 5.16 12.09 -1.39
C PRO A 71 3.85 11.32 -1.20
N GLY A 72 3.53 11.05 0.07
CA GLY A 72 2.31 10.36 0.45
C GLY A 72 1.25 11.31 0.99
N GLY A 73 0.07 10.75 1.28
CA GLY A 73 -0.98 11.44 2.00
C GLY A 73 -1.00 11.03 3.47
N PHE A 74 -2.04 11.46 4.20
CA PHE A 74 -2.17 11.11 5.63
C PHE A 74 -2.26 9.59 5.82
N GLY A 75 -3.05 8.90 4.99
CA GLY A 75 -3.17 7.45 5.07
C GLY A 75 -1.85 6.73 4.82
N THR A 76 -1.01 7.26 3.93
CA THR A 76 0.32 6.70 3.67
C THR A 76 1.15 6.67 4.95
N HIS A 77 1.16 7.76 5.69
CA HIS A 77 1.94 7.86 6.91
C HIS A 77 1.39 6.98 8.03
N VAL A 78 0.08 6.82 8.11
CA VAL A 78 -0.55 5.88 9.04
C VAL A 78 -0.10 4.45 8.73
N GLU A 79 -0.08 4.08 7.47
CA GLU A 79 0.32 2.74 7.02
C GLU A 79 1.80 2.48 7.27
N ILE A 80 2.65 3.48 7.03
CA ILE A 80 4.07 3.41 7.37
C ILE A 80 4.24 3.15 8.87
N GLY A 81 3.52 3.92 9.70
CA GLY A 81 3.55 3.76 11.15
C GLY A 81 3.11 2.37 11.58
N ALA A 82 2.03 1.86 11.00
CA ALA A 82 1.53 0.51 11.28
C ALA A 82 2.57 -0.56 10.96
N ALA A 83 3.26 -0.42 9.82
CA ALA A 83 4.32 -1.37 9.43
C ALA A 83 5.50 -1.30 10.40
N LEU A 84 5.94 -0.10 10.77
CA LEU A 84 7.07 0.09 11.68
C LEU A 84 6.78 -0.49 13.08
N VAL A 85 5.59 -0.25 13.61
CA VAL A 85 5.20 -0.76 14.95
C VAL A 85 5.14 -2.28 14.99
N THR A 86 4.90 -2.92 13.86
CA THR A 86 4.84 -4.38 13.75
C THR A 86 6.13 -4.98 13.19
N ASP A 87 7.21 -4.22 13.21
CA ASP A 87 8.56 -4.65 12.80
C ASP A 87 8.65 -5.14 11.35
N LYS A 88 7.86 -4.56 10.46
CA LYS A 88 7.93 -4.90 9.04
C LYS A 88 8.93 -3.98 8.32
N PRO A 89 9.73 -4.51 7.39
CA PRO A 89 10.58 -3.67 6.55
C PRO A 89 9.75 -2.67 5.74
N VAL A 90 10.21 -1.43 5.67
CA VAL A 90 9.59 -0.36 4.90
C VAL A 90 10.60 0.16 3.89
N PHE A 91 10.24 0.09 2.62
CA PHE A 91 11.07 0.63 1.53
C PHE A 91 10.47 1.94 1.07
N LEU A 92 11.24 3.01 1.18
CA LEU A 92 10.79 4.34 0.76
C LEU A 92 11.25 4.61 -0.66
N VAL A 93 10.30 4.94 -1.53
CA VAL A 93 10.57 5.36 -2.90
C VAL A 93 10.36 6.86 -2.96
N VAL A 94 11.42 7.61 -3.23
CA VAL A 94 11.37 9.07 -3.29
C VAL A 94 11.64 9.53 -4.70
N PRO A 95 11.01 10.64 -5.14
CA PRO A 95 11.27 11.16 -6.47
C PRO A 95 12.68 11.73 -6.54
N HIS A 96 13.26 11.70 -7.73
CA HIS A 96 14.53 12.36 -7.97
C HIS A 96 14.38 13.87 -7.79
N ALA A 97 15.37 14.46 -7.14
CA ALA A 97 15.46 15.91 -7.01
C ALA A 97 15.85 16.54 -8.35
#